data_bd3da4e46a44c18851997f0c5a8607b0
#
_entry.id   bd3da4e46a44c18851997f0c5a8607b0
#
_cell.length_a   1.000
_cell.length_b   1.000
_cell.length_c   1.000
_cell.angle_alpha   90.00
_cell.angle_beta   90.00
_cell.angle_gamma   90.00
#
_symmetry.space_group_name_H-M   'P 1'
#
loop_
_entity.id
_entity.type
_entity.pdbx_description
1 polymer ?
#
loop_
_entity_poly.entity_id
_entity_poly.type
_entity_poly.pdbx_seq_one_letter_code
_entity_poly.pdbx_strand_id
1 'polypeptide(L)'
;MMKLGLDILGGDYAPNNCLDGAIMALESLPSDVRIVLIGDSEQAKKYLNDKNVAVEKFDFVHAPDVIEMGEHPTKALAQKPNSSIAVGFKLLKEGEIQSFASAGNTGAMLVGAMFSVKTVPGVIRPCITSMLPKEHGGYGIVLDVGTNADCKPDVLY
;
A
#
# COMPACT_ATOMS: atom_id res chain seq x y z
N MET A 1 -12.47 -15.17 4.73
CA MET A 1 -11.05 -14.88 5.04
C MET A 1 -10.73 -13.52 4.44
N MET A 2 -10.27 -12.57 5.25
CA MET A 2 -9.87 -11.23 4.83
C MET A 2 -8.45 -11.27 4.26
N LYS A 3 -8.22 -10.63 3.11
CA LYS A 3 -6.91 -10.56 2.46
C LYS A 3 -6.39 -9.12 2.47
N LEU A 4 -5.19 -8.94 3.01
CA LEU A 4 -4.51 -7.65 3.09
C LEU A 4 -3.34 -7.66 2.10
N GLY A 5 -3.40 -6.83 1.06
CA GLY A 5 -2.32 -6.66 0.09
C GLY A 5 -1.20 -5.80 0.67
N LEU A 6 0.03 -6.24 0.54
CA LEU A 6 1.22 -5.51 0.93
C LEU A 6 2.18 -5.42 -0.25
N ASP A 7 2.47 -4.18 -0.66
CA ASP A 7 3.56 -3.90 -1.60
C ASP A 7 4.90 -4.15 -0.90
N ILE A 8 5.64 -5.14 -1.40
CA ILE A 8 6.96 -5.48 -0.83
C ILE A 8 8.13 -4.76 -1.53
N LEU A 9 7.86 -4.00 -2.59
CA LEU A 9 8.87 -3.26 -3.34
C LEU A 9 8.87 -1.76 -3.02
N GLY A 10 7.95 -1.30 -2.16
CA GLY A 10 7.86 0.09 -1.74
C GLY A 10 8.72 0.41 -0.53
N GLY A 11 9.40 1.57 -0.57
CA GLY A 11 10.23 2.08 0.53
C GLY A 11 11.74 1.89 0.34
N ASP A 12 12.52 2.65 1.11
CA ASP A 12 13.98 2.77 0.94
C ASP A 12 14.74 1.46 1.22
N TYR A 13 14.16 0.57 2.02
CA TYR A 13 14.77 -0.70 2.41
C TYR A 13 13.97 -1.91 1.94
N ALA A 14 13.18 -1.72 0.87
CA ALA A 14 12.45 -2.82 0.24
C ALA A 14 13.43 -3.82 -0.43
N PRO A 15 13.06 -5.11 -0.48
CA PRO A 15 11.88 -5.72 0.11
C PRO A 15 12.05 -6.14 1.57
N ASN A 16 13.26 -6.05 2.12
CA ASN A 16 13.64 -6.69 3.39
C ASN A 16 12.77 -6.19 4.55
N ASN A 17 12.68 -4.86 4.74
CA ASN A 17 11.91 -4.31 5.84
C ASN A 17 10.40 -4.58 5.72
N CYS A 18 9.88 -4.61 4.49
CA CYS A 18 8.47 -4.96 4.25
C CYS A 18 8.20 -6.42 4.61
N LEU A 19 9.12 -7.33 4.25
CA LEU A 19 9.01 -8.74 4.57
C LEU A 19 9.18 -9.01 6.07
N ASP A 20 10.14 -8.36 6.73
CA ASP A 20 10.29 -8.44 8.20
C ASP A 20 9.03 -7.94 8.91
N GLY A 21 8.45 -6.81 8.46
CA GLY A 21 7.18 -6.30 8.97
C GLY A 21 6.02 -7.27 8.76
N ALA A 22 5.96 -7.91 7.60
CA ALA A 22 4.94 -8.92 7.32
C ALA A 22 5.07 -10.15 8.23
N ILE A 23 6.30 -10.60 8.49
CA ILE A 23 6.57 -11.71 9.42
C ILE A 23 6.11 -11.36 10.84
N MET A 24 6.47 -10.16 11.33
CA MET A 24 6.04 -9.69 12.65
C MET A 24 4.51 -9.58 12.76
N ALA A 25 3.85 -9.13 11.70
CA ALA A 25 2.40 -8.99 11.68
C ALA A 25 1.66 -10.32 11.86
N LEU A 26 2.23 -11.46 11.40
CA LEU A 26 1.62 -12.78 11.59
C LEU A 26 1.36 -13.14 13.06
N GLU A 27 2.16 -12.60 13.99
CA GLU A 27 2.00 -12.87 15.41
C GLU A 27 0.77 -12.16 16.02
N SER A 28 0.32 -11.09 15.38
CA SER A 28 -0.76 -10.23 15.88
C SER A 28 -2.05 -10.31 15.07
N LEU A 29 -2.00 -10.89 13.87
CA LEU A 29 -3.17 -10.98 13.01
C LEU A 29 -4.10 -12.12 13.41
N PRO A 30 -5.43 -11.89 13.36
CA PRO A 30 -6.41 -12.96 13.52
C PRO A 30 -6.24 -14.07 12.48
N SER A 31 -6.63 -15.29 12.82
CA SER A 31 -6.46 -16.48 11.96
C SER A 31 -7.26 -16.45 10.66
N ASP A 32 -8.27 -15.59 10.57
CA ASP A 32 -9.08 -15.37 9.36
C ASP A 32 -8.55 -14.24 8.46
N VAL A 33 -7.38 -13.67 8.81
CA VAL A 33 -6.68 -12.65 8.03
C VAL A 33 -5.47 -13.25 7.32
N ARG A 34 -5.30 -12.92 6.05
CA ARG A 34 -4.20 -13.39 5.20
C ARG A 34 -3.45 -12.22 4.57
N ILE A 35 -2.14 -12.22 4.63
CA ILE A 35 -1.31 -11.25 3.91
C ILE A 35 -1.02 -11.75 2.51
N VAL A 36 -1.25 -10.90 1.51
CA VAL A 36 -0.89 -11.11 0.10
C VAL A 36 0.32 -10.24 -0.21
N LEU A 37 1.48 -10.86 -0.42
CA LEU A 37 2.73 -10.17 -0.76
C LEU A 37 2.75 -9.88 -2.27
N ILE A 38 2.81 -8.61 -2.63
CA ILE A 38 2.74 -8.11 -4.01
C ILE A 38 4.10 -7.54 -4.38
N GLY A 39 4.79 -8.17 -5.33
CA GLY A 39 6.14 -7.78 -5.75
C GLY A 39 6.88 -8.93 -6.41
N ASP A 40 8.22 -8.97 -6.31
CA ASP A 40 9.00 -10.10 -6.80
C ASP A 40 8.80 -11.33 -5.90
N SER A 41 7.97 -12.26 -6.36
CA SER A 41 7.59 -13.44 -5.61
C SER A 41 8.77 -14.38 -5.33
N GLU A 42 9.74 -14.47 -6.24
CA GLU A 42 10.89 -15.36 -6.05
C GLU A 42 11.86 -14.78 -5.02
N GLN A 43 12.08 -13.47 -5.08
CA GLN A 43 12.88 -12.78 -4.06
C GLN A 43 12.23 -12.89 -2.68
N ALA A 44 10.90 -12.72 -2.59
CA ALA A 44 10.17 -12.84 -1.34
C ALA A 44 10.26 -14.27 -0.75
N LYS A 45 10.02 -15.29 -1.56
CA LYS A 45 10.12 -16.70 -1.12
C LYS A 45 11.53 -17.04 -0.64
N LYS A 46 12.55 -16.60 -1.38
CA LYS A 46 13.94 -16.81 -0.98
C LYS A 46 14.21 -16.17 0.38
N TYR A 47 13.80 -14.91 0.58
CA TYR A 47 13.99 -14.20 1.83
C TYR A 47 13.30 -14.90 3.01
N LEU A 48 12.06 -15.35 2.83
CA LEU A 48 11.31 -16.07 3.87
C LEU A 48 11.99 -17.39 4.23
N ASN A 49 12.49 -18.14 3.24
CA ASN A 49 13.24 -19.37 3.47
C ASN A 49 14.54 -19.11 4.25
N ASP A 50 15.28 -18.06 3.91
CA ASP A 50 16.52 -17.66 4.61
C ASP A 50 16.24 -17.28 6.08
N LYS A 51 15.03 -16.81 6.38
CA LYS A 51 14.53 -16.50 7.73
C LYS A 51 13.85 -17.70 8.43
N ASN A 52 13.82 -18.88 7.81
CA ASN A 52 13.10 -20.08 8.30
C ASN A 52 11.59 -19.83 8.53
N VAL A 53 10.97 -18.99 7.71
CA VAL A 53 9.52 -18.73 7.73
C VAL A 53 8.84 -19.51 6.63
N ALA A 54 7.82 -20.30 6.97
CA ALA A 54 7.07 -21.10 6.01
C ALA A 54 6.34 -20.18 5.01
N VAL A 55 6.63 -20.36 3.71
CA VAL A 55 6.07 -19.52 2.63
C VAL A 55 4.56 -19.66 2.50
N GLU A 56 4.00 -20.80 2.93
CA GLU A 56 2.56 -21.08 2.92
C GLU A 56 1.75 -20.17 3.85
N LYS A 57 2.42 -19.44 4.75
CA LYS A 57 1.78 -18.44 5.61
C LYS A 57 1.30 -17.22 4.85
N PHE A 58 1.78 -17.01 3.63
CA PHE A 58 1.46 -15.87 2.78
C PHE A 58 0.85 -16.31 1.46
N ASP A 59 0.09 -15.42 0.83
CA ASP A 59 -0.24 -15.50 -0.59
C ASP A 59 0.73 -14.61 -1.37
N PHE A 60 0.99 -14.90 -2.64
CA PHE A 60 1.93 -14.16 -3.47
C PHE A 60 1.27 -13.72 -4.78
N VAL A 61 1.52 -12.49 -5.17
CA VAL A 61 1.19 -11.97 -6.49
C VAL A 61 2.45 -11.36 -7.09
N HIS A 62 2.90 -11.92 -8.21
CA HIS A 62 4.12 -11.46 -8.89
C HIS A 62 3.88 -10.14 -9.60
N ALA A 63 4.64 -9.11 -9.22
CA ALA A 63 4.59 -7.76 -9.76
C ALA A 63 6.00 -7.14 -9.65
N PRO A 64 6.89 -7.41 -10.63
CA PRO A 64 8.33 -7.14 -10.48
C PRO A 64 8.70 -5.67 -10.70
N ASP A 65 7.82 -4.86 -11.30
CA ASP A 65 8.15 -3.48 -11.62
C ASP A 65 8.00 -2.57 -10.39
N VAL A 66 8.89 -1.61 -10.26
CA VAL A 66 8.91 -0.62 -9.16
C VAL A 66 8.58 0.77 -9.73
N ILE A 67 7.69 1.49 -9.05
CA ILE A 67 7.53 2.95 -9.26
C ILE A 67 8.44 3.65 -8.25
N GLU A 68 9.49 4.27 -8.76
CA GLU A 68 10.47 4.97 -7.94
C GLU A 68 9.89 6.23 -7.29
N MET A 69 10.45 6.65 -6.13
CA MET A 69 9.95 7.81 -5.38
C MET A 69 9.99 9.11 -6.18
N GLY A 70 10.94 9.27 -7.09
CA GLY A 70 11.08 10.45 -7.94
C GLY A 70 10.26 10.44 -9.24
N GLU A 71 9.55 9.36 -9.55
CA GLU A 71 8.77 9.26 -10.79
C GLU A 71 7.45 10.02 -10.70
N HIS A 72 7.03 10.59 -11.84
CA HIS A 72 5.73 11.27 -11.91
C HIS A 72 4.59 10.24 -11.80
N PRO A 73 3.73 10.32 -10.78
CA PRO A 73 2.79 9.28 -10.40
C PRO A 73 1.89 8.77 -11.53
N THR A 74 1.22 9.68 -12.24
CA THR A 74 0.27 9.33 -13.31
C THR A 74 0.96 8.66 -14.49
N LYS A 75 2.16 9.16 -14.86
CA LYS A 75 2.94 8.59 -15.97
C LYS A 75 3.48 7.21 -15.60
N ALA A 76 4.02 7.08 -14.39
CA ALA A 76 4.59 5.82 -13.90
C ALA A 76 3.53 4.71 -13.84
N LEU A 77 2.34 4.99 -13.31
CA LEU A 77 1.23 4.01 -13.28
C LEU A 77 0.80 3.58 -14.68
N ALA A 78 0.76 4.51 -15.66
CA ALA A 78 0.40 4.18 -17.03
C ALA A 78 1.48 3.37 -17.77
N GLN A 79 2.75 3.62 -17.48
CA GLN A 79 3.89 2.98 -18.14
C GLN A 79 4.31 1.66 -17.49
N LYS A 80 4.00 1.47 -16.20
CA LYS A 80 4.37 0.28 -15.40
C LYS A 80 3.12 -0.44 -14.87
N PRO A 81 2.30 -1.04 -15.74
CA PRO A 81 1.08 -1.74 -15.32
C PRO A 81 1.35 -2.98 -14.45
N ASN A 82 2.57 -3.52 -14.50
CA ASN A 82 3.01 -4.64 -13.69
C ASN A 82 3.76 -4.20 -12.42
N SER A 83 3.71 -2.92 -12.08
CA SER A 83 4.27 -2.46 -10.80
C SER A 83 3.44 -2.97 -9.62
N SER A 84 4.11 -3.19 -8.49
CA SER A 84 3.47 -3.63 -7.26
C SER A 84 2.28 -2.74 -6.85
N ILE A 85 2.41 -1.41 -7.02
CA ILE A 85 1.32 -0.45 -6.76
C ILE A 85 0.16 -0.62 -7.75
N ALA A 86 0.44 -0.72 -9.06
CA ALA A 86 -0.62 -0.87 -10.06
C ALA A 86 -1.38 -2.18 -9.90
N VAL A 87 -0.66 -3.28 -9.66
CA VAL A 87 -1.23 -4.61 -9.40
C VAL A 87 -2.02 -4.63 -8.10
N GLY A 88 -1.50 -4.02 -7.02
CA GLY A 88 -2.21 -3.90 -5.75
C GLY A 88 -3.56 -3.20 -5.88
N PHE A 89 -3.62 -2.08 -6.59
CA PHE A 89 -4.88 -1.38 -6.85
C PHE A 89 -5.83 -2.16 -7.77
N LYS A 90 -5.30 -2.91 -8.73
CA LYS A 90 -6.12 -3.81 -9.55
C LYS A 90 -6.81 -4.87 -8.70
N LEU A 91 -6.06 -5.58 -7.84
CA LEU A 91 -6.60 -6.58 -6.93
C LEU A 91 -7.63 -5.99 -5.96
N LEU A 92 -7.38 -4.78 -5.44
CA LEU A 92 -8.31 -4.08 -4.56
C LEU A 92 -9.63 -3.75 -5.28
N LYS A 93 -9.56 -3.27 -6.52
CA LYS A 93 -10.72 -2.98 -7.36
C LYS A 93 -11.54 -4.22 -7.72
N GLU A 94 -10.87 -5.35 -7.95
CA GLU A 94 -11.48 -6.64 -8.27
C GLU A 94 -12.04 -7.36 -7.02
N GLY A 95 -11.76 -6.83 -5.81
CA GLY A 95 -12.22 -7.41 -4.55
C GLY A 95 -11.42 -8.64 -4.10
N GLU A 96 -10.28 -8.92 -4.77
CA GLU A 96 -9.38 -10.02 -4.42
C GLU A 96 -8.65 -9.76 -3.10
N ILE A 97 -8.45 -8.50 -2.76
CA ILE A 97 -7.94 -8.03 -1.46
C ILE A 97 -8.89 -6.97 -0.90
N GLN A 98 -8.99 -6.85 0.44
CA GLN A 98 -9.86 -5.90 1.12
C GLN A 98 -9.13 -4.64 1.59
N SER A 99 -7.80 -4.67 1.58
CA SER A 99 -6.94 -3.54 1.92
C SER A 99 -5.64 -3.64 1.13
N PHE A 100 -5.01 -2.49 0.88
CA PHE A 100 -3.72 -2.41 0.22
C PHE A 100 -2.82 -1.39 0.93
N ALA A 101 -1.60 -1.81 1.26
CA ALA A 101 -0.59 -0.99 1.92
C ALA A 101 0.71 -0.95 1.10
N SER A 102 1.33 0.22 1.05
CA SER A 102 2.63 0.45 0.40
C SER A 102 3.39 1.56 1.13
N ALA A 103 4.70 1.40 1.23
CA ALA A 103 5.63 2.46 1.66
C ALA A 103 6.35 3.10 0.45
N GLY A 104 5.86 2.86 -0.76
CA GLY A 104 6.42 3.38 -2.01
C GLY A 104 5.96 4.80 -2.34
N ASN A 105 5.91 5.11 -3.64
CA ASN A 105 5.57 6.44 -4.15
C ASN A 105 4.17 6.89 -3.71
N THR A 106 4.12 7.86 -2.80
CA THR A 106 2.88 8.39 -2.20
C THR A 106 1.91 8.94 -3.25
N GLY A 107 2.43 9.64 -4.27
CA GLY A 107 1.61 10.16 -5.35
C GLY A 107 1.00 9.04 -6.20
N ALA A 108 1.74 7.96 -6.44
CA ALA A 108 1.23 6.80 -7.16
C ALA A 108 0.13 6.09 -6.34
N MET A 109 0.28 6.01 -5.02
CA MET A 109 -0.75 5.49 -4.13
C MET A 109 -2.04 6.33 -4.21
N LEU A 110 -1.93 7.66 -4.16
CA LEU A 110 -3.08 8.55 -4.28
C LEU A 110 -3.77 8.42 -5.65
N VAL A 111 -2.99 8.50 -6.73
CA VAL A 111 -3.50 8.41 -8.12
C VAL A 111 -4.11 7.03 -8.38
N GLY A 112 -3.47 5.97 -7.91
CA GLY A 112 -3.98 4.59 -7.99
C GLY A 112 -5.32 4.44 -7.27
N ALA A 113 -5.45 4.98 -6.07
CA ALA A 113 -6.70 4.98 -5.31
C ALA A 113 -7.82 5.74 -6.05
N MET A 114 -7.52 6.94 -6.57
CA MET A 114 -8.49 7.75 -7.32
C MET A 114 -9.07 7.03 -8.53
N PHE A 115 -8.22 6.37 -9.32
CA PHE A 115 -8.66 5.70 -10.55
C PHE A 115 -9.27 4.32 -10.31
N SER A 116 -8.88 3.63 -9.24
CA SER A 116 -9.32 2.26 -8.98
C SER A 116 -10.51 2.18 -8.04
N VAL A 117 -10.46 2.88 -6.90
CA VAL A 117 -11.48 2.83 -5.85
C VAL A 117 -12.50 3.96 -6.00
N LYS A 118 -12.09 5.07 -6.62
CA LYS A 118 -12.84 6.33 -6.77
C LYS A 118 -12.99 7.10 -5.44
N THR A 119 -13.35 8.35 -5.55
CA THR A 119 -13.64 9.21 -4.38
C THR A 119 -15.08 9.06 -3.92
N VAL A 120 -15.32 9.34 -2.65
CA VAL A 120 -16.67 9.50 -2.11
C VAL A 120 -17.36 10.66 -2.83
N PRO A 121 -18.67 10.55 -3.15
CA PRO A 121 -19.40 11.64 -3.81
C PRO A 121 -19.25 12.99 -3.06
N GLY A 122 -18.92 14.03 -3.79
CA GLY A 122 -18.69 15.38 -3.23
C GLY A 122 -17.23 15.69 -2.88
N VAL A 123 -16.36 14.69 -2.77
CA VAL A 123 -14.92 14.90 -2.56
C VAL A 123 -14.22 15.19 -3.88
N ILE A 124 -13.70 16.41 -4.01
CA ILE A 124 -13.02 16.90 -5.23
C ILE A 124 -11.65 16.25 -5.36
N ARG A 125 -10.89 16.19 -4.25
CA ARG A 125 -9.59 15.52 -4.17
C ARG A 125 -9.51 14.68 -2.91
N PRO A 126 -9.09 13.42 -2.98
CA PRO A 126 -8.77 12.66 -1.78
C PRO A 126 -7.49 13.21 -1.14
N CYS A 127 -7.36 12.97 0.15
CA CYS A 127 -6.19 13.38 0.93
C CYS A 127 -5.67 12.22 1.76
N ILE A 128 -4.43 12.34 2.22
CA ILE A 128 -3.88 11.40 3.21
C ILE A 128 -4.30 11.87 4.59
N THR A 129 -4.87 10.94 5.34
CA THR A 129 -5.32 11.16 6.72
C THR A 129 -4.31 10.54 7.68
N SER A 130 -3.96 11.27 8.73
CA SER A 130 -3.18 10.76 9.86
C SER A 130 -3.91 10.98 11.18
N MET A 131 -3.69 10.06 12.11
CA MET A 131 -4.22 10.14 13.47
C MET A 131 -3.14 10.66 14.40
N LEU A 132 -3.40 11.79 15.08
CA LEU A 132 -2.49 12.35 16.07
C LEU A 132 -2.97 11.99 17.49
N PRO A 133 -2.11 11.39 18.34
CA PRO A 133 -2.47 11.15 19.73
C PRO A 133 -2.65 12.45 20.48
N LYS A 134 -3.67 12.53 21.32
CA LYS A 134 -3.91 13.67 22.22
C LYS A 134 -3.26 13.41 23.58
N GLU A 135 -2.83 14.48 24.26
CA GLU A 135 -2.16 14.44 25.55
C GLU A 135 -2.96 13.67 26.62
N HIS A 136 -4.29 13.82 26.60
CA HIS A 136 -5.19 13.19 27.59
C HIS A 136 -5.90 11.95 27.06
N GLY A 137 -5.31 11.27 26.06
CA GLY A 137 -5.88 10.10 25.41
C GLY A 137 -6.82 10.43 24.24
N GLY A 138 -7.11 9.43 23.39
CA GLY A 138 -7.83 9.58 22.14
C GLY A 138 -6.95 10.15 21.02
N TYR A 139 -7.57 10.46 19.86
CA TYR A 139 -6.87 10.88 18.67
C TYR A 139 -7.54 12.12 18.05
N GLY A 140 -6.73 13.00 17.46
CA GLY A 140 -7.15 14.00 16.49
C GLY A 140 -6.95 13.46 15.08
N ILE A 141 -7.68 13.98 14.12
CA ILE A 141 -7.50 13.68 12.70
C ILE A 141 -6.85 14.88 12.04
N VAL A 142 -5.76 14.64 11.29
CA VAL A 142 -5.13 15.62 10.42
C VAL A 142 -5.32 15.15 8.99
N LEU A 143 -5.85 16.02 8.16
CA LEU A 143 -6.06 15.79 6.75
C LEU A 143 -4.95 16.45 5.95
N ASP A 144 -4.55 15.76 4.93
CA ASP A 144 -3.51 16.06 3.97
C ASP A 144 -2.12 16.25 4.55
N VAL A 145 -1.55 15.13 4.94
CA VAL A 145 -0.17 15.08 5.42
C VAL A 145 0.81 14.80 4.28
N GLY A 146 0.69 15.54 3.15
CA GLY A 146 1.75 15.59 2.14
C GLY A 146 1.43 15.26 0.69
N THR A 147 0.16 15.23 0.28
CA THR A 147 -0.20 14.92 -1.12
C THR A 147 -0.70 16.09 -1.94
N ASN A 148 -1.37 17.05 -1.32
CA ASN A 148 -1.91 18.25 -1.99
C ASN A 148 -1.14 19.48 -1.53
N ALA A 149 -0.06 19.84 -2.22
CA ALA A 149 0.77 20.99 -1.85
C ALA A 149 0.05 22.34 -1.96
N ASP A 150 -0.90 22.44 -2.91
CA ASP A 150 -1.70 23.65 -3.14
C ASP A 150 -3.19 23.29 -3.12
N CYS A 151 -3.87 23.55 -2.01
CA CYS A 151 -5.31 23.40 -1.89
C CYS A 151 -6.02 24.75 -2.04
N LYS A 152 -6.97 24.83 -2.98
CA LYS A 152 -7.95 25.92 -3.00
C LYS A 152 -8.98 25.68 -1.90
N PRO A 153 -9.69 26.76 -1.43
CA PRO A 153 -10.67 26.62 -0.35
C PRO A 153 -11.77 25.59 -0.63
N ASP A 154 -12.19 25.43 -1.88
CA ASP A 154 -13.18 24.46 -2.34
C ASP A 154 -12.72 22.99 -2.26
N VAL A 155 -11.42 22.76 -2.15
CA VAL A 155 -10.84 21.43 -1.96
C VAL A 155 -10.77 21.06 -0.47
N LEU A 156 -10.69 22.05 0.41
CA LEU A 156 -10.61 21.88 1.86
C LEU A 156 -11.97 21.65 2.52
N TYR A 157 -13.06 21.90 1.79
CA TYR A 157 -14.43 21.74 2.23
C TYR A 157 -14.97 20.38 1.80
#